data_2e1a51f054611878b953475319dee938
#
_entry.id   2e1a51f054611878b953475319dee938
#
_cell.length_a   1.000
_cell.length_b   1.000
_cell.length_c   1.000
_cell.angle_alpha   90.00
_cell.angle_beta   90.00
_cell.angle_gamma   90.00
#
_symmetry.space_group_name_H-M   'P 1'
#
loop_
_entity.id
_entity.type
_entity.pdbx_description
1 polymer ?
#
loop_
_entity_poly.entity_id
_entity_poly.type
_entity_poly.pdbx_seq_one_letter_code
_entity_poly.pdbx_strand_id
1 'polypeptide(L)'
;MFRKFDTYALVTGAASGMGRVYADRLAAKGYNLVIVDINAKGLEETAQMVRESVAADAEIPQELKAAFRILAVVQDLSVSDAADQIWEKTEAEGCKVEVLVNNAGVMYCQGIAETSERMLKLIMMVHMNTPLMLCRKYVNGMKERGCGYILNISSLAAWMSWPGIGMYGNTKRFVRDYSRELRIECQKTGVSVTNAYFGAVDTPLIPLKDSLRKLARNLMVMIRPEKAVDKALKATFRRKRGTMPGFLNKLFWPFIVILPDCLLGFIYRKVKHLLMKV
;
A
#
# COMPACT_ATOMS: atom_id res chain seq x y z
N MET A 1 -15.19 -15.35 13.40
CA MET A 1 -15.10 -14.05 14.13
C MET A 1 -16.24 -13.21 13.60
N PHE A 2 -17.19 -12.80 14.41
CA PHE A 2 -18.35 -12.05 13.97
C PHE A 2 -17.92 -10.67 13.46
N ARG A 3 -18.33 -10.31 12.23
CA ARG A 3 -18.14 -8.99 11.62
C ARG A 3 -18.98 -8.00 12.42
N LYS A 4 -18.41 -6.86 12.85
CA LYS A 4 -19.12 -5.95 13.76
C LYS A 4 -19.31 -4.55 13.21
N PHE A 5 -18.52 -4.10 12.23
CA PHE A 5 -18.50 -2.72 11.74
C PHE A 5 -18.47 -1.66 12.86
N ASP A 6 -17.69 -1.90 13.90
CA ASP A 6 -17.51 -1.01 15.04
C ASP A 6 -16.17 -0.24 15.02
N THR A 7 -15.25 -0.66 14.15
CA THR A 7 -13.97 -0.01 13.90
C THR A 7 -13.75 0.22 12.41
N TYR A 8 -12.75 1.04 12.08
CA TYR A 8 -12.46 1.45 10.72
C TYR A 8 -11.12 0.91 10.22
N ALA A 9 -11.09 0.62 8.92
CA ALA A 9 -9.87 0.43 8.16
C ALA A 9 -9.64 1.62 7.25
N LEU A 10 -8.50 2.30 7.40
CA LEU A 10 -8.09 3.40 6.54
C LEU A 10 -7.17 2.87 5.44
N VAL A 11 -7.52 3.15 4.18
CA VAL A 11 -6.76 2.74 2.99
C VAL A 11 -6.42 3.95 2.14
N THR A 12 -5.13 4.22 1.93
CA THR A 12 -4.66 5.25 1.00
C THR A 12 -4.45 4.70 -0.41
N GLY A 13 -4.67 5.52 -1.44
CA GLY A 13 -4.62 5.08 -2.83
C GLY A 13 -5.78 4.15 -3.19
N ALA A 14 -6.97 4.42 -2.63
CA ALA A 14 -8.11 3.51 -2.70
C ALA A 14 -8.94 3.62 -3.98
N ALA A 15 -8.68 4.59 -4.85
CA ALA A 15 -9.44 4.79 -6.07
C ALA A 15 -9.20 3.72 -7.15
N SER A 16 -8.12 2.93 -7.06
CA SER A 16 -7.76 1.96 -8.07
C SER A 16 -6.86 0.82 -7.56
N GLY A 17 -6.57 -0.15 -8.43
CA GLY A 17 -5.55 -1.17 -8.22
C GLY A 17 -5.69 -1.93 -6.89
N MET A 18 -4.58 -2.08 -6.17
CA MET A 18 -4.58 -2.78 -4.89
C MET A 18 -5.40 -2.08 -3.81
N GLY A 19 -5.46 -0.73 -3.82
CA GLY A 19 -6.21 0.04 -2.84
C GLY A 19 -7.70 -0.29 -2.85
N ARG A 20 -8.29 -0.40 -4.04
CA ARG A 20 -9.67 -0.84 -4.24
C ARG A 20 -9.90 -2.26 -3.69
N VAL A 21 -8.97 -3.18 -3.95
CA VAL A 21 -9.05 -4.55 -3.43
C VAL A 21 -8.88 -4.59 -1.91
N TYR A 22 -7.99 -3.77 -1.33
CA TYR A 22 -7.87 -3.65 0.13
C TYR A 22 -9.19 -3.19 0.75
N ALA A 23 -9.85 -2.17 0.19
CA ALA A 23 -11.13 -1.68 0.67
C ALA A 23 -12.19 -2.79 0.70
N ASP A 24 -12.36 -3.52 -0.41
CA ASP A 24 -13.29 -4.65 -0.52
C ASP A 24 -13.00 -5.75 0.52
N ARG A 25 -11.76 -6.20 0.61
CA ARG A 25 -11.37 -7.28 1.53
C ARG A 25 -11.50 -6.90 3.01
N LEU A 26 -11.30 -5.63 3.35
CA LEU A 26 -11.44 -5.14 4.73
C LEU A 26 -12.91 -4.96 5.12
N ALA A 27 -13.75 -4.47 4.20
CA ALA A 27 -15.20 -4.46 4.40
C ALA A 27 -15.74 -5.89 4.60
N ALA A 28 -15.32 -6.84 3.75
CA ALA A 28 -15.66 -8.26 3.91
C ALA A 28 -15.20 -8.86 5.24
N LYS A 29 -14.25 -8.26 5.95
CA LYS A 29 -13.81 -8.65 7.31
C LYS A 29 -14.57 -7.97 8.42
N GLY A 30 -15.50 -7.06 8.11
CA GLY A 30 -16.34 -6.37 9.09
C GLY A 30 -15.77 -5.04 9.59
N TYR A 31 -14.90 -4.40 8.83
CA TYR A 31 -14.44 -3.04 9.08
C TYR A 31 -15.29 -2.04 8.32
N ASN A 32 -15.68 -0.95 8.97
CA ASN A 32 -16.02 0.28 8.27
C ASN A 32 -14.80 0.80 7.52
N LEU A 33 -14.98 1.68 6.56
CA LEU A 33 -13.88 2.14 5.73
C LEU A 33 -13.67 3.64 5.80
N VAL A 34 -12.39 4.05 5.82
CA VAL A 34 -11.92 5.36 5.39
C VAL A 34 -11.11 5.13 4.12
N ILE A 35 -11.59 5.59 2.99
CA ILE A 35 -10.92 5.45 1.69
C ILE A 35 -10.38 6.80 1.24
N VAL A 36 -9.08 6.86 0.95
CA VAL A 36 -8.36 8.11 0.67
C VAL A 36 -7.69 8.05 -0.70
N ASP A 37 -7.93 9.02 -1.54
CA ASP A 37 -7.27 9.19 -2.85
C ASP A 37 -7.42 10.63 -3.33
N ILE A 38 -6.59 11.05 -4.30
CA ILE A 38 -6.76 12.33 -5.01
C ILE A 38 -7.87 12.26 -6.06
N ASN A 39 -8.16 11.06 -6.58
CA ASN A 39 -9.15 10.81 -7.62
C ASN A 39 -10.55 10.61 -7.01
N ALA A 40 -11.33 11.70 -6.94
CA ALA A 40 -12.67 11.69 -6.39
C ALA A 40 -13.61 10.69 -7.11
N LYS A 41 -13.57 10.62 -8.44
CA LYS A 41 -14.41 9.70 -9.24
C LYS A 41 -14.07 8.23 -8.91
N GLY A 42 -12.77 7.90 -8.87
CA GLY A 42 -12.33 6.55 -8.54
C GLY A 42 -12.66 6.14 -7.10
N LEU A 43 -12.71 7.10 -6.15
CA LEU A 43 -13.17 6.85 -4.78
C LEU A 43 -14.67 6.50 -4.76
N GLU A 44 -15.50 7.25 -5.50
CA GLU A 44 -16.95 6.98 -5.57
C GLU A 44 -17.22 5.60 -6.19
N GLU A 45 -16.53 5.28 -7.30
CA GLU A 45 -16.60 3.94 -7.91
C GLU A 45 -16.22 2.84 -6.92
N THR A 46 -15.15 3.06 -6.13
CA THR A 46 -14.72 2.10 -5.10
C THR A 46 -15.76 1.98 -3.98
N ALA A 47 -16.29 3.10 -3.51
CA ALA A 47 -17.32 3.12 -2.47
C ALA A 47 -18.58 2.36 -2.91
N GLN A 48 -19.04 2.61 -4.15
CA GLN A 48 -20.19 1.93 -4.71
C GLN A 48 -19.96 0.43 -4.84
N MET A 49 -18.84 0.02 -5.44
CA MET A 49 -18.47 -1.39 -5.58
C MET A 49 -18.44 -2.12 -4.22
N VAL A 50 -17.86 -1.49 -3.19
CA VAL A 50 -17.78 -2.10 -1.86
C VAL A 50 -19.14 -2.19 -1.19
N ARG A 51 -20.01 -1.16 -1.32
CA ARG A 51 -21.40 -1.23 -0.82
C ARG A 51 -22.17 -2.38 -1.45
N GLU A 52 -22.06 -2.56 -2.77
CA GLU A 52 -22.67 -3.67 -3.50
C GLU A 52 -22.12 -5.03 -3.05
N SER A 53 -20.81 -5.15 -2.86
CA SER A 53 -20.16 -6.35 -2.36
C SER A 53 -20.67 -6.73 -0.95
N VAL A 54 -20.75 -5.76 -0.03
CA VAL A 54 -21.28 -5.97 1.32
C VAL A 54 -22.77 -6.33 1.29
N ALA A 55 -23.56 -5.67 0.44
CA ALA A 55 -24.99 -5.95 0.29
C ALA A 55 -25.24 -7.37 -0.24
N ALA A 56 -24.42 -7.84 -1.17
CA ALA A 56 -24.54 -9.16 -1.78
C ALA A 56 -23.98 -10.31 -0.89
N ASP A 57 -23.17 -10.00 0.11
CA ASP A 57 -22.55 -11.03 0.97
C ASP A 57 -23.58 -11.68 1.90
N ALA A 58 -23.91 -12.95 1.64
CA ALA A 58 -24.89 -13.70 2.41
C ALA A 58 -24.44 -14.03 3.86
N GLU A 59 -23.14 -13.96 4.12
CA GLU A 59 -22.59 -14.21 5.47
C GLU A 59 -22.71 -13.00 6.41
N ILE A 60 -23.07 -11.80 5.88
CA ILE A 60 -23.26 -10.59 6.69
C ILE A 60 -24.74 -10.45 7.03
N PRO A 61 -25.13 -10.46 8.33
CA PRO A 61 -26.49 -10.19 8.77
C PRO A 61 -27.01 -8.83 8.29
N GLN A 62 -28.32 -8.74 8.01
CA GLN A 62 -28.91 -7.54 7.44
C GLN A 62 -28.75 -6.31 8.34
N GLU A 63 -28.84 -6.49 9.66
CA GLU A 63 -28.62 -5.41 10.64
C GLU A 63 -27.19 -4.85 10.55
N LEU A 64 -26.20 -5.71 10.33
CA LEU A 64 -24.81 -5.29 10.17
C LEU A 64 -24.56 -4.61 8.82
N LYS A 65 -25.24 -5.02 7.74
CA LYS A 65 -25.19 -4.32 6.45
C LYS A 65 -25.67 -2.88 6.59
N ALA A 66 -26.73 -2.64 7.34
CA ALA A 66 -27.26 -1.29 7.61
C ALA A 66 -26.30 -0.43 8.45
N ALA A 67 -25.45 -1.06 9.28
CA ALA A 67 -24.45 -0.37 10.10
C ALA A 67 -23.17 -0.03 9.34
N PHE A 68 -22.93 -0.61 8.17
CA PHE A 68 -21.72 -0.38 7.39
C PHE A 68 -21.57 1.07 6.91
N ARG A 69 -20.39 1.65 7.13
CA ARG A 69 -20.08 3.05 6.78
C ARG A 69 -18.81 3.13 5.94
N ILE A 70 -18.79 4.06 4.99
CA ILE A 70 -17.63 4.44 4.21
C ILE A 70 -17.48 5.95 4.26
N LEU A 71 -16.34 6.42 4.78
CA LEU A 71 -15.90 7.80 4.68
C LEU A 71 -14.93 7.92 3.49
N ALA A 72 -15.36 8.59 2.43
CA ALA A 72 -14.48 8.88 1.28
C ALA A 72 -13.82 10.25 1.48
N VAL A 73 -12.49 10.27 1.47
CA VAL A 73 -11.69 11.47 1.68
C VAL A 73 -10.88 11.76 0.42
N VAL A 74 -11.29 12.76 -0.33
CA VAL A 74 -10.50 13.27 -1.46
C VAL A 74 -9.33 14.06 -0.88
N GLN A 75 -8.10 13.58 -1.09
CA GLN A 75 -6.90 14.17 -0.52
C GLN A 75 -5.68 13.95 -1.40
N ASP A 76 -4.97 15.04 -1.71
CA ASP A 76 -3.63 14.98 -2.30
C ASP A 76 -2.62 14.65 -1.19
N LEU A 77 -1.98 13.49 -1.29
CA LEU A 77 -0.98 13.02 -0.32
C LEU A 77 0.41 13.67 -0.53
N SER A 78 0.56 14.53 -1.53
CA SER A 78 1.80 15.25 -1.78
C SER A 78 1.90 16.59 -1.02
N VAL A 79 0.82 17.05 -0.39
CA VAL A 79 0.85 18.25 0.44
C VAL A 79 1.35 17.93 1.86
N SER A 80 2.01 18.90 2.50
CA SER A 80 2.73 18.67 3.75
C SER A 80 1.85 18.29 4.94
N ASP A 81 0.62 18.79 4.95
CA ASP A 81 -0.38 18.60 6.00
C ASP A 81 -1.45 17.54 5.66
N ALA A 82 -1.22 16.75 4.60
CA ALA A 82 -2.17 15.72 4.16
C ALA A 82 -2.59 14.77 5.29
N ALA A 83 -1.63 14.35 6.11
CA ALA A 83 -1.92 13.44 7.23
C ALA A 83 -2.74 14.11 8.33
N ASP A 84 -2.53 15.41 8.56
CA ASP A 84 -3.32 16.20 9.52
C ASP A 84 -4.75 16.35 9.03
N GLN A 85 -4.95 16.73 7.77
CA GLN A 85 -6.27 16.86 7.15
C GLN A 85 -7.06 15.53 7.16
N ILE A 86 -6.42 14.41 6.89
CA ILE A 86 -7.06 13.09 6.96
C ILE A 86 -7.43 12.76 8.40
N TRP A 87 -6.53 12.99 9.35
CA TRP A 87 -6.75 12.70 10.76
C TRP A 87 -7.89 13.56 11.33
N GLU A 88 -7.93 14.86 11.06
CA GLU A 88 -9.00 15.76 11.48
C GLU A 88 -10.38 15.31 10.96
N LYS A 89 -10.47 14.92 9.68
CA LYS A 89 -11.72 14.38 9.12
C LYS A 89 -12.15 13.08 9.81
N THR A 90 -11.21 12.18 10.10
CA THR A 90 -11.56 10.92 10.78
C THR A 90 -11.95 11.11 12.24
N GLU A 91 -11.33 12.07 12.94
CA GLU A 91 -11.71 12.43 14.32
C GLU A 91 -13.10 13.09 14.36
N ALA A 92 -13.38 14.03 13.44
CA ALA A 92 -14.69 14.68 13.34
C ALA A 92 -15.83 13.68 13.11
N GLU A 93 -15.57 12.61 12.37
CA GLU A 93 -16.53 11.52 12.10
C GLU A 93 -16.47 10.39 13.14
N GLY A 94 -15.68 10.52 14.19
CA GLY A 94 -15.53 9.52 15.25
C GLY A 94 -14.98 8.17 14.76
N CYS A 95 -14.17 8.17 13.71
CA CYS A 95 -13.65 6.96 13.10
C CYS A 95 -12.54 6.31 13.95
N LYS A 96 -12.86 5.27 14.70
CA LYS A 96 -11.88 4.47 15.45
C LYS A 96 -11.06 3.61 14.49
N VAL A 97 -9.98 4.16 13.93
CA VAL A 97 -9.12 3.44 12.97
C VAL A 97 -8.34 2.33 13.70
N GLU A 98 -8.63 1.07 13.38
CA GLU A 98 -7.92 -0.12 13.88
C GLU A 98 -6.94 -0.68 12.86
N VAL A 99 -7.22 -0.51 11.56
CA VAL A 99 -6.34 -0.95 10.47
C VAL A 99 -5.92 0.26 9.64
N LEU A 100 -4.62 0.49 9.51
CA LEU A 100 -4.05 1.50 8.62
C LEU A 100 -3.29 0.80 7.47
N VAL A 101 -3.71 1.04 6.22
CA VAL A 101 -3.06 0.53 5.02
C VAL A 101 -2.46 1.70 4.24
N ASN A 102 -1.16 1.93 4.38
CA ASN A 102 -0.38 2.87 3.60
C ASN A 102 -0.05 2.25 2.24
N ASN A 103 -1.00 2.35 1.29
CA ASN A 103 -0.91 1.72 -0.04
C ASN A 103 -0.64 2.72 -1.16
N ALA A 104 -1.01 3.99 -1.02
CA ALA A 104 -0.78 5.01 -2.05
C ALA A 104 0.67 5.02 -2.52
N GLY A 105 0.85 5.25 -3.81
CA GLY A 105 2.18 5.32 -4.38
C GLY A 105 2.18 5.77 -5.82
N VAL A 106 3.32 6.32 -6.23
CA VAL A 106 3.63 6.73 -7.59
C VAL A 106 4.91 6.05 -8.06
N MET A 107 5.04 5.84 -9.35
CA MET A 107 6.23 5.25 -9.95
C MET A 107 6.59 5.98 -11.23
N TYR A 108 7.87 6.19 -11.44
CA TYR A 108 8.41 6.73 -12.69
C TYR A 108 9.76 6.07 -12.98
N CYS A 109 10.13 6.08 -14.27
CA CYS A 109 11.36 5.45 -14.75
C CYS A 109 12.29 6.52 -15.35
N GLN A 110 13.07 7.17 -14.47
CA GLN A 110 14.10 8.16 -14.85
C GLN A 110 15.28 8.09 -13.86
N GLY A 111 16.45 8.51 -14.29
CA GLY A 111 17.58 8.73 -13.38
C GLY A 111 17.32 9.92 -12.45
N ILE A 112 18.06 10.00 -11.34
CA ILE A 112 17.87 11.08 -10.35
C ILE A 112 18.19 12.45 -10.99
N ALA A 113 19.24 12.53 -11.82
CA ALA A 113 19.68 13.77 -12.44
C ALA A 113 18.67 14.30 -13.49
N GLU A 114 17.92 13.40 -14.13
CA GLU A 114 16.93 13.74 -15.16
C GLU A 114 15.54 13.97 -14.59
N THR A 115 15.31 13.63 -13.32
CA THR A 115 14.00 13.77 -12.67
C THR A 115 13.78 15.22 -12.20
N SER A 116 12.63 15.79 -12.52
CA SER A 116 12.29 17.14 -12.07
C SER A 116 12.19 17.21 -10.53
N GLU A 117 12.54 18.36 -9.95
CA GLU A 117 12.38 18.59 -8.51
C GLU A 117 10.95 18.34 -8.01
N ARG A 118 9.97 18.75 -8.83
CA ARG A 118 8.54 18.49 -8.52
C ARG A 118 8.26 17.02 -8.34
N MET A 119 8.77 16.17 -9.22
CA MET A 119 8.56 14.71 -9.15
C MET A 119 9.32 14.10 -7.97
N LEU A 120 10.55 14.57 -7.69
CA LEU A 120 11.30 14.16 -6.52
C LEU A 120 10.56 14.49 -5.21
N LYS A 121 10.05 15.73 -5.10
CA LYS A 121 9.24 16.16 -3.94
C LYS A 121 7.97 15.31 -3.82
N LEU A 122 7.24 15.12 -4.91
CA LEU A 122 6.00 14.33 -4.92
C LEU A 122 6.21 12.90 -4.41
N ILE A 123 7.22 12.19 -4.94
CA ILE A 123 7.45 10.80 -4.52
C ILE A 123 7.89 10.70 -3.05
N MET A 124 8.69 11.65 -2.57
CA MET A 124 9.10 11.69 -1.16
C MET A 124 7.90 11.96 -0.24
N MET A 125 7.02 12.90 -0.60
CA MET A 125 5.83 13.20 0.17
C MET A 125 4.88 12.00 0.22
N VAL A 126 4.50 11.44 -0.94
CA VAL A 126 3.53 10.34 -1.03
C VAL A 126 4.06 9.04 -0.42
N HIS A 127 5.36 8.73 -0.56
CA HIS A 127 5.92 7.46 -0.10
C HIS A 127 6.55 7.50 1.29
N MET A 128 7.03 8.67 1.73
CA MET A 128 7.81 8.76 2.97
C MET A 128 7.08 9.60 4.02
N ASN A 129 6.84 10.89 3.73
CA ASN A 129 6.29 11.81 4.72
C ASN A 129 4.88 11.42 5.16
N THR A 130 3.93 11.40 4.23
CA THR A 130 2.51 11.18 4.55
C THR A 130 2.26 9.83 5.23
N PRO A 131 2.76 8.67 4.74
CA PRO A 131 2.55 7.41 5.44
C PRO A 131 3.22 7.34 6.82
N LEU A 132 4.37 7.99 7.02
CA LEU A 132 5.00 8.08 8.33
C LEU A 132 4.15 8.93 9.29
N MET A 133 3.65 10.09 8.83
CA MET A 133 2.78 10.96 9.64
C MET A 133 1.44 10.28 9.97
N LEU A 134 0.83 9.55 9.02
CA LEU A 134 -0.36 8.74 9.30
C LEU A 134 -0.08 7.68 10.37
N CYS A 135 1.05 6.97 10.29
CA CYS A 135 1.44 6.04 11.34
C CYS A 135 1.52 6.74 12.71
N ARG A 136 2.18 7.91 12.77
CA ARG A 136 2.31 8.71 14.00
C ARG A 136 0.96 9.15 14.58
N LYS A 137 0.02 9.57 13.72
CA LYS A 137 -1.33 10.02 14.14
C LYS A 137 -2.14 8.88 14.75
N TYR A 138 -2.16 7.70 14.13
CA TYR A 138 -3.06 6.62 14.53
C TYR A 138 -2.47 5.65 15.56
N VAL A 139 -1.14 5.52 15.65
CA VAL A 139 -0.50 4.50 16.50
C VAL A 139 -0.80 4.66 17.98
N ASN A 140 -0.89 5.88 18.50
CA ASN A 140 -1.15 6.12 19.93
C ASN A 140 -2.56 5.68 20.31
N GLY A 141 -3.59 6.07 19.56
CA GLY A 141 -4.95 5.59 19.79
C GLY A 141 -5.10 4.06 19.65
N MET A 142 -4.33 3.43 18.74
CA MET A 142 -4.25 1.97 18.65
C MET A 142 -3.61 1.36 19.91
N LYS A 143 -2.52 1.95 20.44
CA LYS A 143 -1.84 1.51 21.68
C LYS A 143 -2.77 1.62 22.89
N GLU A 144 -3.49 2.73 23.04
CA GLU A 144 -4.46 2.96 24.11
C GLU A 144 -5.58 1.91 24.11
N ARG A 145 -6.06 1.53 22.93
CA ARG A 145 -7.07 0.47 22.78
C ARG A 145 -6.50 -0.96 22.90
N GLY A 146 -5.17 -1.12 22.97
CA GLY A 146 -4.52 -2.42 23.00
C GLY A 146 -4.69 -3.25 21.72
N CYS A 147 -5.13 -2.64 20.62
CA CYS A 147 -5.36 -3.32 19.34
C CYS A 147 -5.11 -2.38 18.16
N GLY A 148 -4.33 -2.84 17.16
CA GLY A 148 -4.11 -2.12 15.94
C GLY A 148 -3.24 -2.89 14.93
N TYR A 149 -3.46 -2.59 13.66
CA TYR A 149 -2.73 -3.18 12.55
C TYR A 149 -2.30 -2.10 11.57
N ILE A 150 -1.00 -1.99 11.35
CA ILE A 150 -0.43 -1.09 10.35
C ILE A 150 0.18 -1.94 9.24
N LEU A 151 -0.27 -1.74 8.00
CA LEU A 151 0.27 -2.37 6.81
C LEU A 151 0.89 -1.32 5.91
N ASN A 152 2.21 -1.35 5.77
CA ASN A 152 2.95 -0.48 4.88
C ASN A 152 3.33 -1.22 3.60
N ILE A 153 3.04 -0.62 2.44
CA ILE A 153 3.34 -1.20 1.15
C ILE A 153 4.73 -0.76 0.68
N SER A 154 5.65 -1.70 0.70
CA SER A 154 7.00 -1.56 0.17
C SER A 154 7.14 -2.34 -1.15
N SER A 155 8.36 -2.56 -1.58
CA SER A 155 8.70 -3.23 -2.84
C SER A 155 9.96 -4.08 -2.69
N LEU A 156 10.15 -5.02 -3.60
CA LEU A 156 11.46 -5.67 -3.79
C LEU A 156 12.57 -4.67 -4.12
N ALA A 157 12.21 -3.55 -4.76
CA ALA A 157 13.13 -2.45 -5.03
C ALA A 157 13.74 -1.83 -3.76
N ALA A 158 13.15 -2.05 -2.58
CA ALA A 158 13.72 -1.63 -1.30
C ALA A 158 15.04 -2.32 -0.93
N TRP A 159 15.40 -3.37 -1.64
CA TRP A 159 16.57 -4.20 -1.36
C TRP A 159 17.73 -3.98 -2.33
N MET A 160 17.51 -3.24 -3.42
CA MET A 160 18.57 -2.95 -4.39
C MET A 160 18.56 -1.49 -4.84
N SER A 161 19.74 -1.00 -5.19
CA SER A 161 19.92 0.33 -5.79
C SER A 161 19.84 0.19 -7.31
N TRP A 162 18.61 0.20 -7.85
CA TRP A 162 18.41 0.03 -9.29
C TRP A 162 18.38 1.39 -10.00
N PRO A 163 19.39 1.71 -10.83
CA PRO A 163 19.37 2.93 -11.64
C PRO A 163 18.20 2.89 -12.64
N GLY A 164 17.53 4.02 -12.84
CA GLY A 164 16.43 4.14 -13.80
C GLY A 164 15.02 4.00 -13.23
N ILE A 165 14.86 3.54 -11.99
CA ILE A 165 13.57 3.67 -11.26
C ILE A 165 13.60 4.84 -10.27
N GLY A 166 14.56 5.74 -10.46
CA GLY A 166 14.71 6.98 -9.68
C GLY A 166 14.72 6.76 -8.18
N MET A 167 14.01 7.61 -7.48
CA MET A 167 13.88 7.56 -6.02
C MET A 167 12.96 6.45 -5.52
N TYR A 168 12.22 5.75 -6.39
CA TYR A 168 11.23 4.75 -5.96
C TYR A 168 11.83 3.70 -5.00
N GLY A 169 12.93 3.05 -5.39
CA GLY A 169 13.58 2.04 -4.54
C GLY A 169 14.03 2.62 -3.20
N ASN A 170 14.59 3.83 -3.19
CA ASN A 170 15.06 4.50 -1.99
C ASN A 170 13.92 4.86 -1.03
N THR A 171 12.79 5.37 -1.56
CA THR A 171 11.61 5.63 -0.72
C THR A 171 11.01 4.35 -0.16
N LYS A 172 11.00 3.25 -0.92
CA LYS A 172 10.52 1.95 -0.42
C LYS A 172 11.49 1.31 0.59
N ARG A 173 12.79 1.62 0.53
CA ARG A 173 13.76 1.30 1.58
C ARG A 173 13.46 2.05 2.87
N PHE A 174 13.20 3.36 2.79
CA PHE A 174 12.76 4.15 3.93
C PHE A 174 11.51 3.54 4.59
N VAL A 175 10.47 3.19 3.79
CA VAL A 175 9.27 2.52 4.29
C VAL A 175 9.60 1.21 5.02
N ARG A 176 10.51 0.40 4.47
CA ARG A 176 10.97 -0.85 5.10
C ARG A 176 11.57 -0.60 6.47
N ASP A 177 12.44 0.39 6.59
CA ASP A 177 13.25 0.60 7.77
C ASP A 177 12.44 1.24 8.89
N TYR A 178 11.68 2.34 8.63
CA TYR A 178 10.81 2.90 9.67
C TYR A 178 9.70 1.93 10.12
N SER A 179 9.19 1.09 9.22
CA SER A 179 8.20 0.07 9.62
C SER A 179 8.78 -0.95 10.60
N ARG A 180 10.07 -1.27 10.45
CA ARG A 180 10.78 -2.16 11.38
C ARG A 180 10.96 -1.49 12.74
N GLU A 181 11.37 -0.24 12.77
CA GLU A 181 11.52 0.57 13.99
C GLU A 181 10.19 0.67 14.73
N LEU A 182 9.14 1.16 14.06
CA LEU A 182 7.82 1.29 14.64
C LEU A 182 7.26 -0.05 15.18
N ARG A 183 7.57 -1.16 14.49
CA ARG A 183 7.19 -2.48 14.99
C ARG A 183 7.85 -2.83 16.31
N ILE A 184 9.13 -2.46 16.48
CA ILE A 184 9.87 -2.69 17.74
C ILE A 184 9.29 -1.83 18.85
N GLU A 185 9.01 -0.55 18.59
CA GLU A 185 8.37 0.38 19.53
C GLU A 185 6.96 -0.07 19.95
N CYS A 186 6.25 -0.79 19.09
CA CYS A 186 4.91 -1.31 19.36
C CYS A 186 4.91 -2.67 20.08
N GLN A 187 6.06 -3.22 20.47
CA GLN A 187 6.09 -4.50 21.21
C GLN A 187 5.30 -4.41 22.51
N LYS A 188 4.51 -5.46 22.78
CA LYS A 188 3.67 -5.58 23.98
C LYS A 188 2.53 -4.53 24.11
N THR A 189 2.28 -3.72 23.06
CA THR A 189 1.19 -2.72 23.08
C THR A 189 -0.11 -3.20 22.43
N GLY A 190 -0.13 -4.41 21.87
CA GLY A 190 -1.28 -4.88 21.07
C GLY A 190 -1.29 -4.36 19.62
N VAL A 191 -0.38 -3.48 19.23
CA VAL A 191 -0.25 -2.97 17.84
C VAL A 191 0.75 -3.80 17.04
N SER A 192 0.43 -4.10 15.81
CA SER A 192 1.30 -4.84 14.89
C SER A 192 1.57 -4.06 13.62
N VAL A 193 2.85 -3.93 13.26
CA VAL A 193 3.27 -3.32 12.00
C VAL A 193 3.78 -4.42 11.05
N THR A 194 3.22 -4.48 9.85
CA THR A 194 3.57 -5.42 8.79
C THR A 194 4.05 -4.67 7.56
N ASN A 195 5.09 -5.15 6.92
CA ASN A 195 5.58 -4.59 5.67
C ASN A 195 5.36 -5.60 4.52
N ALA A 196 4.71 -5.18 3.44
CA ALA A 196 4.51 -6.01 2.25
C ALA A 196 5.50 -5.62 1.15
N TYR A 197 6.35 -6.57 0.76
CA TYR A 197 7.35 -6.38 -0.29
C TYR A 197 6.83 -6.98 -1.59
N PHE A 198 6.27 -6.14 -2.45
CA PHE A 198 5.76 -6.60 -3.73
C PHE A 198 6.83 -6.52 -4.82
N GLY A 199 6.86 -7.52 -5.70
CA GLY A 199 7.41 -7.41 -7.04
C GLY A 199 6.40 -6.73 -7.98
N ALA A 200 6.38 -7.11 -9.25
CA ALA A 200 5.39 -6.59 -10.17
C ALA A 200 3.98 -7.09 -9.80
N VAL A 201 3.06 -6.14 -9.61
CA VAL A 201 1.62 -6.39 -9.42
C VAL A 201 0.86 -5.78 -10.58
N ASP A 202 -0.13 -6.49 -11.11
CA ASP A 202 -0.92 -6.09 -12.27
C ASP A 202 -1.89 -4.96 -11.90
N THR A 203 -1.37 -3.74 -11.89
CA THR A 203 -2.10 -2.51 -11.53
C THR A 203 -1.80 -1.39 -12.52
N PRO A 204 -2.60 -0.32 -12.57
CA PRO A 204 -2.34 0.85 -13.39
C PRO A 204 -1.00 1.54 -13.10
N LEU A 205 -0.40 1.30 -11.94
CA LEU A 205 0.90 1.85 -11.53
C LEU A 205 2.03 1.47 -12.52
N ILE A 206 1.93 0.31 -13.17
CA ILE A 206 2.91 -0.17 -14.15
C ILE A 206 2.29 -0.02 -15.54
N PRO A 207 2.74 0.97 -16.37
CA PRO A 207 2.17 1.24 -17.69
C PRO A 207 2.67 0.21 -18.72
N LEU A 208 2.08 -0.98 -18.73
CA LEU A 208 2.37 -2.03 -19.71
C LEU A 208 1.18 -2.24 -20.65
N LYS A 209 1.46 -2.55 -21.92
CA LYS A 209 0.45 -3.00 -22.90
C LYS A 209 -0.17 -4.33 -22.44
N ASP A 210 -1.45 -4.54 -22.75
CA ASP A 210 -2.20 -5.72 -22.28
C ASP A 210 -1.58 -7.06 -22.69
N SER A 211 -0.99 -7.14 -23.89
CA SER A 211 -0.27 -8.33 -24.36
C SER A 211 0.93 -8.66 -23.48
N LEU A 212 1.72 -7.64 -23.07
CA LEU A 212 2.87 -7.81 -22.19
C LEU A 212 2.44 -8.12 -20.75
N ARG A 213 1.32 -7.53 -20.28
CA ARG A 213 0.72 -7.87 -18.97
C ARG A 213 0.33 -9.34 -18.91
N LYS A 214 -0.36 -9.85 -19.96
CA LYS A 214 -0.76 -11.26 -20.06
C LYS A 214 0.46 -12.18 -20.05
N LEU A 215 1.49 -11.85 -20.83
CA LEU A 215 2.74 -12.63 -20.85
C LEU A 215 3.44 -12.62 -19.49
N ALA A 216 3.59 -11.46 -18.85
CA ALA A 216 4.23 -11.32 -17.53
C ALA A 216 3.48 -12.10 -16.43
N ARG A 217 2.14 -12.17 -16.50
CA ARG A 217 1.33 -13.02 -15.60
C ARG A 217 1.58 -14.49 -15.85
N ASN A 218 1.58 -14.93 -17.11
CA ASN A 218 1.81 -16.33 -17.47
C ASN A 218 3.19 -16.82 -17.03
N LEU A 219 4.20 -15.95 -17.13
CA LEU A 219 5.57 -16.22 -16.66
C LEU A 219 5.72 -16.07 -15.12
N MET A 220 4.63 -15.81 -14.39
CA MET A 220 4.64 -15.57 -12.93
C MET A 220 5.54 -14.41 -12.46
N VAL A 221 5.98 -13.55 -13.36
CA VAL A 221 6.74 -12.32 -13.06
C VAL A 221 5.82 -11.26 -12.44
N MET A 222 4.55 -11.25 -12.85
CA MET A 222 3.52 -10.34 -12.37
C MET A 222 2.40 -11.11 -11.67
N ILE A 223 1.95 -10.64 -10.52
CA ILE A 223 0.87 -11.25 -9.74
C ILE A 223 -0.41 -10.41 -9.81
N ARG A 224 -1.56 -11.05 -9.68
CA ARG A 224 -2.86 -10.35 -9.64
C ARG A 224 -3.00 -9.58 -8.33
N PRO A 225 -3.66 -8.38 -8.34
CA PRO A 225 -3.87 -7.55 -7.15
C PRO A 225 -4.54 -8.33 -6.00
N GLU A 226 -5.56 -9.11 -6.30
CA GLU A 226 -6.32 -9.88 -5.30
C GLU A 226 -5.39 -10.83 -4.54
N LYS A 227 -4.56 -11.59 -5.26
CA LYS A 227 -3.61 -12.54 -4.67
C LYS A 227 -2.53 -11.84 -3.85
N ALA A 228 -2.11 -10.64 -4.27
CA ALA A 228 -1.14 -9.82 -3.55
C ALA A 228 -1.74 -9.32 -2.22
N VAL A 229 -2.94 -8.73 -2.29
CA VAL A 229 -3.68 -8.18 -1.15
C VAL A 229 -4.04 -9.27 -0.14
N ASP A 230 -4.60 -10.40 -0.59
CA ASP A 230 -4.97 -11.52 0.31
C ASP A 230 -3.77 -12.02 1.12
N LYS A 231 -2.59 -12.13 0.49
CA LYS A 231 -1.36 -12.53 1.19
C LYS A 231 -0.87 -11.47 2.17
N ALA A 232 -0.98 -10.18 1.81
CA ALA A 232 -0.59 -9.07 2.68
C ALA A 232 -1.51 -8.99 3.90
N LEU A 233 -2.83 -9.01 3.73
CA LEU A 233 -3.79 -8.99 4.82
C LEU A 233 -3.66 -10.23 5.72
N LYS A 234 -3.45 -11.42 5.14
CA LYS A 234 -3.18 -12.64 5.92
C LYS A 234 -1.93 -12.48 6.80
N ALA A 235 -0.87 -11.84 6.30
CA ALA A 235 0.32 -11.57 7.09
C ALA A 235 0.06 -10.53 8.18
N THR A 236 -0.68 -9.47 7.87
CA THR A 236 -1.05 -8.38 8.79
C THR A 236 -1.86 -8.91 9.98
N PHE A 237 -2.95 -9.63 9.74
CA PHE A 237 -3.79 -10.19 10.81
C PHE A 237 -3.14 -11.36 11.57
N ARG A 238 -2.11 -11.99 10.98
CA ARG A 238 -1.23 -12.93 11.70
C ARG A 238 -0.06 -12.24 12.41
N ARG A 239 -0.05 -10.91 12.46
CA ARG A 239 0.97 -10.10 13.14
C ARG A 239 2.40 -10.40 12.67
N LYS A 240 2.59 -10.79 11.40
CA LYS A 240 3.91 -11.06 10.83
C LYS A 240 4.66 -9.75 10.55
N ARG A 241 5.99 -9.78 10.73
CA ARG A 241 6.87 -8.64 10.43
C ARG A 241 6.77 -8.19 8.98
N GLY A 242 6.60 -9.13 8.06
CA GLY A 242 6.50 -8.81 6.64
C GLY A 242 6.08 -10.01 5.80
N THR A 243 5.78 -9.73 4.55
CA THR A 243 5.43 -10.73 3.55
C THR A 243 5.98 -10.35 2.19
N MET A 244 6.36 -11.34 1.42
CA MET A 244 6.84 -11.20 0.03
C MET A 244 6.01 -12.15 -0.84
N PRO A 245 4.89 -11.66 -1.39
CA PRO A 245 4.07 -12.44 -2.31
C PRO A 245 4.78 -12.72 -3.64
N GLY A 246 4.58 -13.92 -4.19
CA GLY A 246 5.22 -14.39 -5.42
C GLY A 246 6.36 -15.37 -5.14
N PHE A 247 6.35 -16.50 -5.87
CA PHE A 247 7.41 -17.51 -5.74
C PHE A 247 8.74 -16.99 -6.28
N LEU A 248 8.72 -16.43 -7.50
CA LEU A 248 9.92 -15.86 -8.14
C LEU A 248 10.52 -14.73 -7.33
N ASN A 249 9.71 -13.90 -6.68
CA ASN A 249 10.20 -12.81 -5.81
C ASN A 249 11.07 -13.36 -4.68
N LYS A 250 10.66 -14.47 -4.05
CA LYS A 250 11.42 -15.13 -2.98
C LYS A 250 12.67 -15.81 -3.51
N LEU A 251 12.60 -16.40 -4.69
CA LEU A 251 13.72 -17.09 -5.32
C LEU A 251 14.82 -16.11 -5.71
N PHE A 252 14.46 -14.97 -6.31
CA PHE A 252 15.43 -13.98 -6.78
C PHE A 252 15.91 -13.00 -5.71
N TRP A 253 15.16 -12.82 -4.61
CA TRP A 253 15.51 -11.88 -3.56
C TRP A 253 16.95 -12.01 -3.02
N PRO A 254 17.50 -13.20 -2.69
CA PRO A 254 18.87 -13.32 -2.21
C PRO A 254 19.90 -12.80 -3.22
N PHE A 255 19.67 -13.07 -4.50
CA PHE A 255 20.57 -12.60 -5.57
C PHE A 255 20.49 -11.08 -5.74
N ILE A 256 19.30 -10.50 -5.63
CA ILE A 256 19.08 -9.05 -5.69
C ILE A 256 19.86 -8.32 -4.59
N VAL A 257 19.88 -8.89 -3.39
CA VAL A 257 20.55 -8.26 -2.22
C VAL A 257 22.07 -8.23 -2.34
N ILE A 258 22.67 -9.23 -2.98
CA ILE A 258 24.13 -9.38 -3.08
C ILE A 258 24.69 -8.91 -4.42
N LEU A 259 23.86 -8.40 -5.33
CA LEU A 259 24.30 -7.98 -6.66
C LEU A 259 25.30 -6.82 -6.57
N PRO A 260 26.54 -6.96 -7.05
CA PRO A 260 27.54 -5.90 -6.93
C PRO A 260 27.26 -4.75 -7.90
N ASP A 261 27.65 -3.54 -7.52
CA ASP A 261 27.38 -2.30 -8.27
C ASP A 261 27.95 -2.32 -9.68
N CYS A 262 29.10 -2.98 -9.90
CA CYS A 262 29.70 -3.13 -11.24
C CYS A 262 28.78 -3.90 -12.19
N LEU A 263 28.13 -4.96 -11.71
CA LEU A 263 27.17 -5.76 -12.49
C LEU A 263 25.86 -4.99 -12.71
N LEU A 264 25.37 -4.31 -11.67
CA LEU A 264 24.22 -3.41 -11.81
C LEU A 264 24.48 -2.33 -12.86
N GLY A 265 25.65 -1.70 -12.84
CA GLY A 265 26.06 -0.70 -13.83
C GLY A 265 26.15 -1.26 -15.25
N PHE A 266 26.66 -2.49 -15.40
CA PHE A 266 26.71 -3.17 -16.71
C PHE A 266 25.30 -3.45 -17.24
N ILE A 267 24.42 -4.02 -16.43
CA ILE A 267 23.03 -4.32 -16.79
C ILE A 267 22.31 -3.01 -17.15
N TYR A 268 22.44 -1.97 -16.33
CA TYR A 268 21.81 -0.68 -16.60
C TYR A 268 22.20 -0.10 -17.94
N ARG A 269 23.50 -0.09 -18.28
CA ARG A 269 23.96 0.41 -19.61
C ARG A 269 23.34 -0.36 -20.76
N LYS A 270 23.09 -1.67 -20.62
CA LYS A 270 22.48 -2.51 -21.66
C LYS A 270 20.97 -2.28 -21.81
N VAL A 271 20.26 -2.04 -20.69
CA VAL A 271 18.79 -1.93 -20.70
C VAL A 271 18.28 -0.48 -20.60
N LYS A 272 19.16 0.51 -20.45
CA LYS A 272 18.80 1.93 -20.32
C LYS A 272 17.80 2.39 -21.37
N HIS A 273 18.02 2.01 -22.63
CA HIS A 273 17.13 2.40 -23.75
C HIS A 273 15.72 1.79 -23.65
N LEU A 274 15.57 0.66 -22.98
CA LEU A 274 14.26 0.02 -22.77
C LEU A 274 13.52 0.66 -21.61
N LEU A 275 14.22 1.06 -20.54
CA LEU A 275 13.64 1.66 -19.36
C LEU A 275 13.21 3.12 -19.56
N MET A 276 13.90 3.86 -20.42
CA MET A 276 13.61 5.28 -20.67
C MET A 276 12.52 5.50 -21.75
N LYS A 277 11.98 4.43 -22.36
CA LYS A 277 10.86 4.48 -23.31
C LYS A 277 9.49 4.18 -22.69
N VAL A 278 9.45 3.91 -21.39
CA VAL A 278 8.26 3.70 -20.57
C VAL A 278 8.09 4.91 -19.66
#